data_1aa400a49c76fa0e577a324bb766ac02
#
_entry.id   1aa400a49c76fa0e577a324bb766ac02
#
_cell.length_a   1.000
_cell.length_b   1.000
_cell.length_c   1.000
_cell.angle_alpha   90.00
_cell.angle_beta   90.00
_cell.angle_gamma   90.00
#
_symmetry.space_group_name_H-M   'P 1'
#
loop_
_entity.id
_entity.type
_entity.pdbx_description
1 polymer ?
#
loop_
_entity_poly.entity_id
_entity_poly.type
_entity_poly.pdbx_seq_one_letter_code
_entity_poly.pdbx_strand_id
1 'polypeptide(L)'
;KFFNKTITMLSIALMMLTSCDAQVNNAKTDTVKIYGNCGMCKKTIEKAGNLENIAKVNWNKDTKMATISYDSSKTTLDEILQRIANVGYDSDAFTTPDEVYNNLHGCCQYERPKRNNNQK
;
A
#
# COMPACT_ATOMS: atom_id res chain seq x y z
N LYS A 1 44.57 -11.70 50.66
CA LYS A 1 43.39 -10.86 50.63
C LYS A 1 43.08 -10.54 49.17
N PHE A 2 42.47 -11.48 48.55
CA PHE A 2 42.10 -11.31 47.16
C PHE A 2 40.65 -10.90 47.12
N PHE A 3 40.42 -9.65 46.77
CA PHE A 3 39.11 -9.25 46.33
C PHE A 3 38.88 -9.88 44.95
N ASN A 4 38.23 -11.00 44.96
CA ASN A 4 37.60 -11.46 43.75
C ASN A 4 36.50 -10.46 43.42
N LYS A 5 36.92 -9.43 42.76
CA LYS A 5 35.96 -8.63 42.02
C LYS A 5 35.54 -9.47 40.85
N THR A 6 34.68 -10.41 41.12
CA THR A 6 33.79 -10.90 40.10
C THR A 6 32.96 -9.69 39.67
N ILE A 7 33.51 -8.98 38.73
CA ILE A 7 32.74 -8.04 37.97
C ILE A 7 31.79 -8.92 37.17
N THR A 8 30.62 -9.13 37.74
CA THR A 8 29.50 -9.63 37.02
C THR A 8 29.17 -8.51 36.02
N MET A 9 29.76 -8.60 34.85
CA MET A 9 29.28 -7.89 33.72
C MET A 9 27.87 -8.39 33.47
N LEU A 10 26.95 -7.65 34.05
CA LEU A 10 25.55 -7.71 33.65
C LEU A 10 25.50 -7.21 32.23
N SER A 11 25.71 -8.15 31.31
CA SER A 11 25.38 -7.92 29.89
C SER A 11 23.90 -7.64 29.82
N ILE A 12 23.57 -6.38 29.88
CA ILE A 12 22.26 -5.92 29.42
C ILE A 12 22.30 -6.13 27.91
N ALA A 13 21.87 -7.32 27.52
CA ALA A 13 21.50 -7.56 26.15
C ALA A 13 20.29 -6.65 25.88
N LEU A 14 20.60 -5.46 25.42
CA LEU A 14 19.60 -4.57 24.85
C LEU A 14 19.07 -5.29 23.61
N MET A 15 18.03 -6.11 23.81
CA MET A 15 17.26 -6.64 22.72
C MET A 15 16.63 -5.43 22.02
N MET A 16 17.32 -4.94 21.02
CA MET A 16 16.70 -4.10 20.03
C MET A 16 15.62 -4.95 19.38
N LEU A 17 14.40 -4.77 19.85
CA LEU A 17 13.22 -5.15 19.11
C LEU A 17 13.24 -4.35 17.82
N THR A 18 13.93 -4.87 16.83
CA THR A 18 13.71 -4.42 15.47
C THR A 18 12.28 -4.81 15.14
N SER A 19 11.36 -3.88 15.28
CA SER A 19 10.04 -4.02 14.70
C SER A 19 10.27 -4.23 13.21
N CYS A 20 9.99 -5.44 12.74
CA CYS A 20 9.97 -5.74 11.31
C CYS A 20 8.74 -5.07 10.70
N ASP A 21 8.75 -3.75 10.61
CA ASP A 21 7.95 -3.08 9.61
C ASP A 21 8.59 -3.48 8.28
N ALA A 22 7.80 -4.16 7.44
CA ALA A 22 8.22 -4.54 6.10
C ALA A 22 8.49 -3.26 5.31
N GLN A 23 9.69 -2.72 5.45
CA GLN A 23 10.12 -1.54 4.73
C GLN A 23 10.47 -1.91 3.30
N VAL A 24 9.91 -1.15 2.37
CA VAL A 24 10.29 -1.23 0.97
C VAL A 24 11.70 -0.68 0.83
N ASN A 25 12.62 -1.52 0.37
CA ASN A 25 14.00 -1.09 0.08
C ASN A 25 14.04 -0.25 -1.20
N ASN A 26 14.91 0.76 -1.24
CA ASN A 26 15.04 1.67 -2.39
C ASN A 26 13.71 2.31 -2.81
N ALA A 27 12.90 2.70 -1.84
CA ALA A 27 11.54 3.15 -2.07
C ALA A 27 11.48 4.46 -2.86
N LYS A 28 10.79 4.41 -3.99
CA LYS A 28 10.22 5.57 -4.65
C LYS A 28 8.82 5.79 -4.10
N THR A 29 8.42 7.04 -3.88
CA THR A 29 7.10 7.38 -3.36
C THR A 29 6.36 8.26 -4.35
N ASP A 30 5.15 7.84 -4.73
CA ASP A 30 4.22 8.60 -5.55
C ASP A 30 2.89 8.77 -4.83
N THR A 31 2.21 9.88 -5.10
CA THR A 31 0.86 10.15 -4.60
C THR A 31 -0.09 10.22 -5.78
N VAL A 32 -1.11 9.37 -5.78
CA VAL A 32 -2.06 9.24 -6.88
C VAL A 32 -3.49 9.16 -6.35
N LYS A 33 -4.44 9.59 -7.18
CA LYS A 33 -5.87 9.47 -6.86
C LYS A 33 -6.37 8.07 -7.22
N ILE A 34 -7.03 7.42 -6.26
CA ILE A 34 -7.73 6.17 -6.46
C ILE A 34 -9.16 6.35 -5.96
N TYR A 35 -10.14 6.03 -6.80
CA TYR A 35 -11.55 6.21 -6.50
C TYR A 35 -12.08 5.10 -5.61
N GLY A 36 -12.74 5.47 -4.54
CA GLY A 36 -13.33 4.57 -3.56
C GLY A 36 -14.15 5.37 -2.54
N ASN A 37 -14.85 4.69 -1.62
CA ASN A 37 -15.77 5.36 -0.69
C ASN A 37 -15.39 5.21 0.79
N CYS A 38 -15.09 4.00 1.22
CA CYS A 38 -15.15 3.66 2.64
C CYS A 38 -13.96 2.81 3.10
N GLY A 39 -13.96 2.47 4.39
CA GLY A 39 -12.91 1.64 4.99
C GLY A 39 -12.79 0.24 4.37
N MET A 40 -13.88 -0.33 3.83
CA MET A 40 -13.84 -1.60 3.11
C MET A 40 -13.10 -1.44 1.77
N CYS A 41 -13.31 -0.32 1.07
CA CYS A 41 -12.54 0.04 -0.13
C CYS A 41 -11.06 0.17 0.19
N LYS A 42 -10.73 0.85 1.29
CA LYS A 42 -9.35 1.01 1.76
C LYS A 42 -8.64 -0.33 1.91
N LYS A 43 -9.27 -1.28 2.59
CA LYS A 43 -8.70 -2.63 2.79
C LYS A 43 -8.42 -3.34 1.47
N THR A 44 -9.36 -3.27 0.55
CA THR A 44 -9.26 -3.95 -0.75
C THR A 44 -8.20 -3.29 -1.63
N ILE A 45 -8.17 -1.97 -1.68
CA ILE A 45 -7.17 -1.19 -2.43
C ILE A 45 -5.77 -1.50 -1.92
N GLU A 46 -5.56 -1.42 -0.62
CA GLU A 46 -4.25 -1.66 -0.01
C GLU A 46 -3.81 -3.11 -0.17
N LYS A 47 -4.71 -4.06 0.02
CA LYS A 47 -4.41 -5.49 -0.20
C LYS A 47 -4.00 -5.79 -1.65
N ALA A 48 -4.66 -5.17 -2.61
CA ALA A 48 -4.35 -5.37 -4.02
C ALA A 48 -3.01 -4.74 -4.42
N GLY A 49 -2.70 -3.57 -3.84
CA GLY A 49 -1.47 -2.83 -4.16
C GLY A 49 -0.24 -3.29 -3.40
N ASN A 50 -0.41 -3.80 -2.18
CA ASN A 50 0.70 -4.21 -1.34
C ASN A 50 1.38 -5.47 -1.86
N LEU A 51 2.71 -5.43 -1.90
CA LEU A 51 3.57 -6.59 -2.10
C LEU A 51 4.66 -6.55 -1.03
N GLU A 52 4.83 -7.64 -0.31
CA GLU A 52 5.81 -7.73 0.77
C GLU A 52 7.20 -7.31 0.29
N ASN A 53 7.80 -6.35 0.99
CA ASN A 53 9.12 -5.75 0.70
C ASN A 53 9.25 -5.03 -0.66
N ILE A 54 8.21 -4.96 -1.46
CA ILE A 54 8.25 -4.39 -2.82
C ILE A 54 7.37 -3.16 -2.97
N ALA A 55 6.16 -3.19 -2.44
CA ALA A 55 5.21 -2.08 -2.56
C ALA A 55 4.31 -1.97 -1.34
N LYS A 56 4.05 -0.72 -0.94
CA LYS A 56 3.10 -0.39 0.12
C LYS A 56 2.19 0.74 -0.34
N VAL A 57 0.90 0.52 -0.22
CA VAL A 57 -0.14 1.48 -0.54
C VAL A 57 -0.83 1.93 0.73
N ASN A 58 -0.92 3.23 0.93
CA ASN A 58 -1.71 3.86 1.99
C ASN A 58 -2.74 4.79 1.35
N TRP A 59 -4.01 4.38 1.35
CA TRP A 59 -5.10 5.13 0.75
C TRP A 59 -5.91 5.88 1.79
N ASN A 60 -6.16 7.15 1.52
CA ASN A 60 -6.98 8.01 2.38
C ASN A 60 -8.41 8.09 1.83
N LYS A 61 -9.38 7.63 2.61
CA LYS A 61 -10.79 7.59 2.19
C LYS A 61 -11.43 8.98 2.06
N ASP A 62 -10.90 9.99 2.73
CA ASP A 62 -11.46 11.34 2.71
C ASP A 62 -10.95 12.14 1.51
N THR A 63 -9.66 12.05 1.23
CA THR A 63 -9.02 12.74 0.10
C THR A 63 -9.02 11.94 -1.20
N LYS A 64 -9.25 10.62 -1.11
CA LYS A 64 -9.10 9.65 -2.20
C LYS A 64 -7.66 9.53 -2.72
N MET A 65 -6.70 10.09 -2.03
CA MET A 65 -5.30 10.02 -2.42
C MET A 65 -4.63 8.80 -1.80
N ALA A 66 -3.84 8.13 -2.59
CA ALA A 66 -2.98 7.03 -2.15
C ALA A 66 -1.52 7.47 -2.18
N THR A 67 -0.82 7.25 -1.07
CA THR A 67 0.64 7.34 -1.03
C THR A 67 1.19 5.94 -1.26
N ILE A 68 1.94 5.78 -2.33
CA ILE A 68 2.46 4.49 -2.77
C ILE A 68 3.98 4.51 -2.72
N SER A 69 4.55 3.66 -1.89
CA SER A 69 6.00 3.45 -1.79
C SER A 69 6.36 2.11 -2.42
N TYR A 70 7.31 2.09 -3.34
CA TYR A 70 7.66 0.87 -4.07
C TYR A 70 9.11 0.84 -4.50
N ASP A 71 9.65 -0.35 -4.62
CA ASP A 71 10.98 -0.59 -5.19
C ASP A 71 10.89 -0.54 -6.72
N SER A 72 11.38 0.57 -7.29
CA SER A 72 11.31 0.81 -8.73
C SER A 72 12.20 -0.13 -9.58
N SER A 73 13.08 -0.90 -8.93
CA SER A 73 13.85 -1.94 -9.60
C SER A 73 13.06 -3.25 -9.76
N LYS A 74 11.94 -3.42 -9.04
CA LYS A 74 11.15 -4.65 -9.00
C LYS A 74 9.73 -4.50 -9.52
N THR A 75 9.16 -3.30 -9.45
CA THR A 75 7.80 -3.01 -9.90
C THR A 75 7.69 -1.58 -10.42
N THR A 76 6.56 -1.25 -10.98
CA THR A 76 6.23 0.11 -11.44
C THR A 76 4.94 0.59 -10.81
N LEU A 77 4.72 1.90 -10.78
CA LEU A 77 3.46 2.49 -10.36
C LEU A 77 2.28 1.95 -11.18
N ASP A 78 2.48 1.80 -12.49
CA ASP A 78 1.46 1.29 -13.41
C ASP A 78 1.04 -0.14 -13.07
N GLU A 79 1.99 -1.02 -12.75
CA GLU A 79 1.67 -2.39 -12.31
C GLU A 79 0.86 -2.41 -11.02
N ILE A 80 1.19 -1.55 -10.07
CA ILE A 80 0.46 -1.43 -8.82
C ILE A 80 -0.97 -0.94 -9.07
N LEU A 81 -1.13 0.11 -9.86
CA LEU A 81 -2.45 0.68 -10.20
C LEU A 81 -3.28 -0.30 -11.04
N GLN A 82 -2.66 -1.09 -11.90
CA GLN A 82 -3.34 -2.13 -12.68
C GLN A 82 -3.89 -3.23 -11.76
N ARG A 83 -3.13 -3.67 -10.76
CA ARG A 83 -3.63 -4.65 -9.77
C ARG A 83 -4.82 -4.10 -8.99
N ILE A 84 -4.79 -2.82 -8.65
CA ILE A 84 -5.89 -2.16 -7.94
C ILE A 84 -7.12 -2.04 -8.86
N ALA A 85 -6.94 -1.72 -10.13
CA ALA A 85 -8.03 -1.70 -11.11
C ALA A 85 -8.65 -3.09 -11.31
N ASN A 86 -7.84 -4.13 -11.29
CA ASN A 86 -8.30 -5.52 -11.47
C ASN A 86 -9.23 -5.99 -10.33
N VAL A 87 -9.20 -5.36 -9.18
CA VAL A 87 -10.10 -5.66 -8.05
C VAL A 87 -11.27 -4.66 -7.92
N GLY A 88 -11.40 -3.72 -8.84
CA GLY A 88 -12.58 -2.89 -8.95
C GLY A 88 -12.41 -1.39 -8.70
N TYR A 89 -11.20 -0.86 -8.56
CA TYR A 89 -10.97 0.54 -8.23
C TYR A 89 -10.23 1.29 -9.32
N ASP A 90 -10.92 2.28 -9.87
CA ASP A 90 -10.34 3.19 -10.88
C ASP A 90 -9.28 4.10 -10.27
N SER A 91 -8.29 4.44 -11.08
CA SER A 91 -7.40 5.57 -10.87
C SER A 91 -7.44 6.50 -12.10
N ASP A 92 -6.73 7.61 -12.05
CA ASP A 92 -6.64 8.50 -13.23
C ASP A 92 -5.93 7.80 -14.41
N ALA A 93 -5.06 6.81 -14.12
CA ALA A 93 -4.29 6.09 -15.13
C ALA A 93 -4.98 4.82 -15.64
N PHE A 94 -5.77 4.12 -14.80
CA PHE A 94 -6.33 2.81 -15.13
C PHE A 94 -7.82 2.73 -14.81
N THR A 95 -8.56 2.08 -15.69
CA THR A 95 -9.98 1.80 -15.52
C THR A 95 -10.20 0.35 -15.10
N THR A 96 -11.00 0.17 -14.06
CA THR A 96 -11.50 -1.16 -13.75
C THR A 96 -12.54 -1.61 -14.78
N PRO A 97 -12.59 -2.89 -15.15
CA PRO A 97 -13.67 -3.41 -15.97
C PRO A 97 -15.04 -3.20 -15.31
N ASP A 98 -16.06 -2.85 -16.10
CA ASP A 98 -17.40 -2.55 -15.58
C ASP A 98 -17.99 -3.71 -14.77
N GLU A 99 -17.79 -4.93 -15.23
CA GLU A 99 -18.27 -6.14 -14.54
C GLU A 99 -17.61 -6.35 -13.18
N VAL A 100 -16.34 -5.98 -13.02
CA VAL A 100 -15.65 -6.04 -11.73
C VAL A 100 -16.19 -4.98 -10.78
N TYR A 101 -16.37 -3.76 -11.26
CA TYR A 101 -16.98 -2.69 -10.49
C TYR A 101 -18.41 -3.04 -10.05
N ASN A 102 -19.21 -3.58 -10.96
CA ASN A 102 -20.60 -3.94 -10.68
C ASN A 102 -20.74 -5.06 -9.64
N ASN A 103 -19.72 -5.87 -9.44
CA ASN A 103 -19.67 -6.92 -8.42
C ASN A 103 -19.16 -6.43 -7.05
N LEU A 104 -18.76 -5.18 -6.92
CA LEU A 104 -18.42 -4.61 -5.61
C LEU A 104 -19.67 -4.53 -4.73
N HIS A 105 -19.46 -4.66 -3.41
CA HIS A 105 -20.53 -4.37 -2.45
C HIS A 105 -21.09 -2.95 -2.69
N GLY A 106 -22.38 -2.76 -2.44
CA GLY A 106 -23.06 -1.49 -2.69
C GLY A 106 -22.36 -0.28 -2.05
N CYS A 107 -21.81 -0.44 -0.83
CA CYS A 107 -21.05 0.62 -0.16
C CYS A 107 -19.70 0.92 -0.84
N CYS A 108 -19.19 0.02 -1.67
CA CYS A 108 -17.96 0.18 -2.44
C CYS A 108 -18.18 0.66 -3.87
N GLN A 109 -19.42 0.78 -4.31
CA GLN A 109 -19.74 1.32 -5.63
C GLN A 109 -19.65 2.86 -5.59
N TYR A 110 -18.43 3.33 -5.70
CA TYR A 110 -18.09 4.76 -5.72
C TYR A 110 -18.53 5.42 -7.01
N GLU A 111 -18.61 6.76 -7.00
CA GLU A 111 -18.84 7.53 -8.22
C GLU A 111 -17.61 7.44 -9.13
N ARG A 112 -17.80 6.79 -10.28
CA ARG A 112 -16.71 6.58 -11.24
C ARG A 112 -16.35 7.88 -11.96
N PRO A 113 -15.07 8.07 -12.30
CA PRO A 113 -14.66 9.25 -13.09
C PRO A 113 -15.31 9.23 -14.47
N LYS A 114 -15.76 10.40 -14.91
CA LYS A 114 -16.24 10.58 -16.29
C LYS A 114 -15.03 10.51 -17.22
N ARG A 115 -14.99 9.47 -18.06
CA ARG A 115 -13.94 9.32 -19.06
C ARG A 115 -14.40 9.90 -20.38
N ASN A 116 -13.61 10.80 -20.91
CA ASN A 116 -13.74 11.18 -22.30
C ASN A 116 -13.27 9.98 -23.15
N ASN A 117 -14.03 9.64 -24.18
CA ASN A 117 -13.79 8.45 -25.05
C ASN A 117 -12.42 8.43 -25.78
N ASN A 118 -11.49 9.29 -25.41
CA ASN A 118 -10.17 9.42 -26.04
C ASN A 118 -9.03 8.77 -25.25
N GLN A 119 -9.31 8.08 -24.15
CA GLN A 119 -8.29 7.30 -23.46
C GLN A 119 -8.52 5.82 -23.78
N LYS A 120 -7.66 5.31 -24.66
CA LYS A 120 -7.56 3.87 -24.91
C LYS A 120 -6.92 3.19 -23.71
#